data_07570840aaeaa83755e17e1430df628f
#
_entry.id   07570840aaeaa83755e17e1430df628f
#
_cell.length_a   1.000
_cell.length_b   1.000
_cell.length_c   1.000
_cell.angle_alpha   90.00
_cell.angle_beta   90.00
_cell.angle_gamma   90.00
#
_symmetry.space_group_name_H-M   'P 1'
#
loop_
_entity.id
_entity.type
_entity.pdbx_description
1 polymer ?
#
loop_
_entity_poly.entity_id
_entity_poly.type
_entity_poly.pdbx_seq_one_letter_code
_entity_poly.pdbx_strand_id
1 'polypeptide(L)'
;MLTKFLASLAAAPLLATAWPHPSQDTFNNVTIFTPPATWTDRSTNYARTVLLNQNCEKEPYTLLSTWSESTEDGAYFPIYQSNDYGRSWDPLSKAYFTHGNFSGGAMLQPFLYEMAQPFGDYPAGTLLLTGNAIPADSSSTNIQLYSSFDKG
;
A
#
# COMPACT_ATOMS: atom_id res chain seq x y z
N MET A 1 38.10 19.73 -55.95
CA MET A 1 38.32 20.26 -54.60
C MET A 1 37.02 20.04 -53.82
N LEU A 2 36.96 19.00 -52.95
CA LEU A 2 35.80 18.69 -52.16
C LEU A 2 36.07 19.13 -50.74
N THR A 3 35.39 20.18 -50.28
CA THR A 3 35.54 20.69 -48.91
C THR A 3 34.60 19.88 -47.98
N LYS A 4 35.19 19.11 -47.06
CA LYS A 4 34.45 18.38 -46.05
C LYS A 4 34.13 19.33 -44.90
N PHE A 5 32.82 19.56 -44.65
CA PHE A 5 32.36 20.18 -43.42
C PHE A 5 32.29 19.12 -42.29
N LEU A 6 33.12 19.28 -41.29
CA LEU A 6 32.98 18.55 -40.01
C LEU A 6 32.00 19.32 -39.14
N ALA A 7 30.80 18.76 -38.94
CA ALA A 7 29.88 19.24 -37.91
C ALA A 7 30.30 18.68 -36.56
N SER A 8 30.75 19.53 -35.65
CA SER A 8 31.05 19.20 -34.29
C SER A 8 29.74 19.15 -33.48
N LEU A 9 29.30 17.95 -33.06
CA LEU A 9 28.22 17.78 -32.13
C LEU A 9 28.74 18.08 -30.70
N ALA A 10 28.37 19.24 -30.19
CA ALA A 10 28.60 19.54 -28.75
C ALA A 10 27.56 18.81 -27.95
N ALA A 11 27.96 17.79 -27.20
CA ALA A 11 27.13 17.15 -26.21
C ALA A 11 26.96 18.09 -24.99
N ALA A 12 25.76 18.62 -24.82
CA ALA A 12 25.43 19.34 -23.58
C ALA A 12 25.40 18.37 -22.40
N PRO A 13 26.05 18.69 -21.26
CA PRO A 13 25.94 17.86 -20.07
C PRO A 13 24.50 17.90 -19.58
N LEU A 14 23.85 16.73 -19.48
CA LEU A 14 22.63 16.53 -18.73
C LEU A 14 22.95 16.81 -17.26
N LEU A 15 22.59 18.01 -16.79
CA LEU A 15 22.57 18.30 -15.37
C LEU A 15 21.47 17.41 -14.76
N ALA A 16 21.87 16.30 -14.16
CA ALA A 16 21.01 15.55 -13.27
C ALA A 16 20.66 16.49 -12.11
N THR A 17 19.46 17.05 -12.14
CA THR A 17 18.92 17.76 -10.98
C THR A 17 18.75 16.72 -9.89
N ALA A 18 19.65 16.74 -8.90
CA ALA A 18 19.45 15.98 -7.69
C ALA A 18 18.11 16.43 -7.10
N TRP A 19 17.19 15.49 -6.95
CA TRP A 19 15.94 15.72 -6.22
C TRP A 19 16.31 16.27 -4.85
N PRO A 20 15.68 17.34 -4.37
CA PRO A 20 15.89 17.78 -3.01
C PRO A 20 15.46 16.64 -2.10
N HIS A 21 16.43 15.89 -1.57
CA HIS A 21 16.13 14.99 -0.46
C HIS A 21 15.61 15.87 0.67
N PRO A 22 14.36 15.65 1.13
CA PRO A 22 13.95 16.27 2.38
C PRO A 22 15.02 15.90 3.39
N SER A 23 15.38 16.85 4.25
CA SER A 23 16.35 16.64 5.34
C SER A 23 16.11 15.25 5.92
N GLN A 24 17.18 14.48 6.12
CA GLN A 24 17.11 13.15 6.69
C GLN A 24 16.54 13.26 8.12
N ASP A 25 15.24 13.48 8.20
CA ASP A 25 14.53 13.34 9.45
C ASP A 25 14.55 11.87 9.79
N THR A 26 15.29 11.53 10.81
CA THR A 26 15.30 10.18 11.40
C THR A 26 13.85 9.83 11.71
N PHE A 27 13.36 8.68 11.24
CA PHE A 27 12.03 8.20 11.58
C PHE A 27 11.90 8.12 13.10
N ASN A 28 11.21 9.09 13.67
CA ASN A 28 10.75 9.00 15.03
C ASN A 28 9.39 8.31 15.00
N ASN A 29 9.26 7.21 15.74
CA ASN A 29 8.05 6.46 16.03
C ASN A 29 6.74 7.14 15.61
N VAL A 30 6.24 6.84 14.40
CA VAL A 30 4.94 7.33 13.95
C VAL A 30 3.91 6.24 14.19
N THR A 31 2.92 6.52 15.04
CA THR A 31 1.81 5.61 15.27
C THR A 31 0.78 5.79 14.16
N ILE A 32 0.56 4.74 13.35
CA ILE A 32 -0.45 4.76 12.29
C ILE A 32 -1.86 4.65 12.86
N PHE A 33 -2.03 3.76 13.84
CA PHE A 33 -3.31 3.47 14.46
C PHE A 33 -3.13 3.01 15.90
N THR A 34 -4.06 3.40 16.75
CA THR A 34 -4.17 2.88 18.13
C THR A 34 -5.57 2.34 18.32
N PRO A 35 -5.72 1.05 18.63
CA PRO A 35 -7.03 0.47 18.89
C PRO A 35 -7.74 1.21 20.05
N PRO A 36 -9.04 1.56 19.90
CA PRO A 36 -9.81 2.21 20.96
C PRO A 36 -9.77 1.43 22.27
N ALA A 37 -9.73 2.14 23.39
CA ALA A 37 -9.70 1.51 24.72
C ALA A 37 -10.98 0.71 25.02
N THR A 38 -12.05 0.96 24.29
CA THR A 38 -13.34 0.28 24.41
C THR A 38 -13.39 -1.10 23.75
N TRP A 39 -12.40 -1.41 22.88
CA TRP A 39 -12.34 -2.71 22.24
C TRP A 39 -11.86 -3.80 23.21
N THR A 40 -12.54 -4.95 23.21
CA THR A 40 -12.18 -6.11 24.03
C THR A 40 -10.92 -6.79 23.51
N ASP A 41 -10.87 -7.03 22.19
CA ASP A 41 -9.64 -7.42 21.49
C ASP A 41 -8.99 -6.17 20.87
N ARG A 42 -7.74 -5.93 21.25
CA ARG A 42 -6.95 -4.78 20.81
C ARG A 42 -5.70 -5.21 20.06
N SER A 43 -5.72 -6.41 19.53
CA SER A 43 -4.57 -6.98 18.81
C SER A 43 -4.52 -6.45 17.38
N THR A 44 -3.38 -5.88 17.02
CA THR A 44 -3.03 -5.51 15.64
C THR A 44 -1.77 -6.26 15.24
N ASN A 45 -1.81 -7.00 14.13
CA ASN A 45 -0.71 -7.87 13.75
C ASN A 45 -0.38 -7.76 12.26
N TYR A 46 0.83 -8.15 11.88
CA TYR A 46 1.27 -8.32 10.50
C TYR A 46 1.17 -7.04 9.64
N ALA A 47 1.53 -5.90 10.18
CA ALA A 47 1.52 -4.64 9.43
C ALA A 47 2.39 -4.72 8.16
N ARG A 48 1.88 -4.16 7.07
CA ARG A 48 2.55 -4.03 5.78
C ARG A 48 2.34 -2.63 5.23
N THR A 49 3.37 -2.09 4.61
CA THR A 49 3.32 -0.77 3.96
C THR A 49 3.85 -0.89 2.55
N VAL A 50 3.20 -0.22 1.60
CA VAL A 50 3.61 -0.11 0.20
C VAL A 50 3.68 1.35 -0.21
N LEU A 51 4.69 1.68 -1.01
CA LEU A 51 4.79 2.96 -1.70
C LEU A 51 4.12 2.82 -3.08
N LEU A 52 3.16 3.69 -3.37
CA LEU A 52 2.52 3.72 -4.68
C LEU A 52 3.40 4.47 -5.68
N ASN A 53 3.57 3.90 -6.88
CA ASN A 53 4.36 4.47 -7.95
C ASN A 53 3.51 4.89 -9.16
N GLN A 54 2.42 4.16 -9.44
CA GLN A 54 1.55 4.41 -10.59
C GLN A 54 0.39 5.34 -10.23
N ASN A 55 -0.08 5.29 -8.99
CA ASN A 55 -1.17 6.10 -8.49
C ASN A 55 -0.72 7.39 -7.79
N CYS A 56 0.54 7.79 -7.98
CA CYS A 56 1.09 9.05 -7.50
C CYS A 56 1.25 10.01 -8.67
N GLU A 57 0.32 10.93 -8.84
CA GLU A 57 0.40 11.94 -9.90
C GLU A 57 1.43 13.04 -9.61
N LYS A 58 1.71 13.28 -8.33
CA LYS A 58 2.62 14.34 -7.85
C LYS A 58 3.20 13.96 -6.48
N GLU A 59 4.36 14.51 -6.17
CA GLU A 59 4.89 14.57 -4.81
C GLU A 59 3.91 15.30 -3.84
N PRO A 60 3.76 14.85 -2.59
CA PRO A 60 4.42 13.71 -1.97
C PRO A 60 3.82 12.36 -2.39
N TYR A 61 4.67 11.34 -2.47
CA TYR A 61 4.24 9.98 -2.81
C TYR A 61 3.26 9.43 -1.77
N THR A 62 2.24 8.70 -2.25
CA THR A 62 1.29 8.03 -1.37
C THR A 62 1.85 6.73 -0.83
N LEU A 63 1.81 6.57 0.48
CA LEU A 63 2.03 5.32 1.17
C LEU A 63 0.67 4.72 1.56
N LEU A 64 0.52 3.41 1.41
CA LEU A 64 -0.60 2.67 1.99
C LEU A 64 -0.08 1.70 3.04
N SER A 65 -0.80 1.59 4.15
CA SER A 65 -0.51 0.61 5.20
C SER A 65 -1.75 -0.20 5.53
N THR A 66 -1.55 -1.48 5.83
CA THR A 66 -2.60 -2.41 6.23
C THR A 66 -2.07 -3.35 7.31
N TRP A 67 -2.96 -3.95 8.07
CA TRP A 67 -2.65 -4.95 9.09
C TRP A 67 -3.84 -5.87 9.34
N SER A 68 -3.64 -6.91 10.10
CA SER A 68 -4.73 -7.74 10.62
C SER A 68 -5.39 -7.04 11.79
N GLU A 69 -6.69 -6.83 11.69
CA GLU A 69 -7.54 -6.24 12.73
C GLU A 69 -8.65 -7.22 13.10
N SER A 70 -8.87 -7.43 14.38
CA SER A 70 -9.97 -8.24 14.89
C SER A 70 -10.80 -7.39 15.83
N THR A 71 -12.11 -7.42 15.63
CA THR A 71 -13.08 -6.76 16.50
C THR A 71 -14.20 -7.74 16.86
N GLU A 72 -15.07 -7.36 17.78
CA GLU A 72 -16.27 -8.16 18.14
C GLU A 72 -17.20 -8.37 16.92
N ASP A 73 -17.20 -7.41 15.98
CA ASP A 73 -18.01 -7.46 14.75
C ASP A 73 -17.36 -8.28 13.63
N GLY A 74 -16.14 -8.77 13.81
CA GLY A 74 -15.41 -9.57 12.84
C GLY A 74 -13.99 -9.06 12.54
N ALA A 75 -13.28 -9.84 11.70
CA ALA A 75 -11.94 -9.52 11.26
C ALA A 75 -11.96 -8.81 9.89
N TYR A 76 -11.03 -7.89 9.68
CA TYR A 76 -10.85 -7.16 8.43
C TYR A 76 -9.40 -6.70 8.26
N PHE A 77 -9.07 -6.24 7.07
CA PHE A 77 -7.84 -5.51 6.80
C PHE A 77 -8.17 -4.03 6.64
N PRO A 78 -7.83 -3.17 7.59
CA PRO A 78 -7.92 -1.73 7.40
C PRO A 78 -6.86 -1.27 6.40
N ILE A 79 -7.16 -0.22 5.64
CA ILE A 79 -6.22 0.42 4.74
C ILE A 79 -6.15 1.88 5.12
N TYR A 80 -4.94 2.33 5.45
CA TYR A 80 -4.61 3.71 5.79
C TYR A 80 -3.67 4.29 4.75
N GLN A 81 -3.79 5.58 4.50
CA GLN A 81 -2.93 6.31 3.58
C GLN A 81 -2.15 7.40 4.28
N SER A 82 -0.96 7.66 3.77
CA SER A 82 -0.15 8.83 4.06
C SER A 82 0.22 9.53 2.75
N ASN A 83 0.07 10.85 2.73
CA ASN A 83 0.46 11.70 1.61
C ASN A 83 1.56 12.71 2.03
N ASP A 84 2.27 12.43 3.12
CA ASP A 84 3.29 13.29 3.71
C ASP A 84 4.54 12.53 4.14
N TYR A 85 4.90 11.51 3.38
CA TYR A 85 6.07 10.64 3.64
C TYR A 85 5.97 9.84 4.95
N GLY A 86 4.76 9.47 5.35
CA GLY A 86 4.51 8.66 6.55
C GLY A 86 4.47 9.46 7.86
N ARG A 87 4.41 10.79 7.81
CA ARG A 87 4.33 11.63 9.02
C ARG A 87 2.95 11.63 9.64
N SER A 88 1.90 11.57 8.81
CA SER A 88 0.52 11.39 9.25
C SER A 88 -0.20 10.33 8.41
N TRP A 89 -1.26 9.75 8.97
CA TRP A 89 -1.99 8.65 8.37
C TRP A 89 -3.50 8.82 8.58
N ASP A 90 -4.25 8.68 7.50
CA ASP A 90 -5.70 8.76 7.49
C ASP A 90 -6.32 7.41 7.09
N PRO A 91 -7.46 7.01 7.67
CA PRO A 91 -8.19 5.84 7.22
C PRO A 91 -8.70 6.04 5.80
N LEU A 92 -8.48 5.06 4.93
CA LEU A 92 -8.92 5.09 3.54
C LEU A 92 -10.09 4.13 3.32
N SER A 93 -9.90 2.84 3.61
CA SER A 93 -10.89 1.80 3.38
C SER A 93 -10.70 0.59 4.29
N LYS A 94 -11.54 -0.44 4.09
CA LYS A 94 -11.46 -1.72 4.80
C LYS A 94 -11.81 -2.85 3.85
N ALA A 95 -11.01 -3.91 3.83
CA ALA A 95 -11.33 -5.15 3.16
C ALA A 95 -11.88 -6.17 4.15
N TYR A 96 -13.11 -6.60 3.89
CA TYR A 96 -13.79 -7.62 4.69
C TYR A 96 -13.77 -8.96 3.99
N PHE A 97 -13.86 -10.01 4.76
CA PHE A 97 -14.09 -11.33 4.21
C PHE A 97 -15.48 -11.41 3.54
N THR A 98 -15.53 -11.92 2.33
CA THR A 98 -16.74 -11.89 1.50
C THR A 98 -17.53 -13.20 1.44
N HIS A 99 -17.02 -14.30 2.01
CA HIS A 99 -17.63 -15.61 1.92
C HIS A 99 -17.81 -16.26 3.30
N GLY A 100 -19.05 -16.60 3.65
CA GLY A 100 -19.36 -17.32 4.87
C GLY A 100 -19.63 -16.44 6.11
N ASN A 101 -19.95 -17.08 7.22
CA ASN A 101 -20.16 -16.40 8.49
C ASN A 101 -18.81 -16.26 9.22
N PHE A 102 -18.25 -15.06 9.24
CA PHE A 102 -16.96 -14.74 9.84
C PHE A 102 -17.03 -14.05 11.21
N SER A 103 -18.20 -14.02 11.81
CA SER A 103 -18.29 -13.58 13.20
C SER A 103 -17.32 -14.39 14.07
N GLY A 104 -16.35 -13.73 14.67
CA GLY A 104 -15.32 -14.35 15.51
C GLY A 104 -14.19 -15.09 14.74
N GLY A 105 -14.11 -14.98 13.42
CA GLY A 105 -13.00 -15.51 12.63
C GLY A 105 -11.78 -14.57 12.61
N ALA A 106 -10.76 -14.95 11.85
CA ALA A 106 -9.53 -14.16 11.71
C ALA A 106 -9.21 -13.86 10.25
N MET A 107 -8.71 -12.65 9.99
CA MET A 107 -8.04 -12.28 8.74
C MET A 107 -6.57 -11.97 9.07
N LEU A 108 -5.65 -12.69 8.44
CA LEU A 108 -4.24 -12.65 8.83
C LEU A 108 -3.32 -12.40 7.64
N GLN A 109 -2.15 -11.82 7.92
CA GLN A 109 -1.04 -11.69 6.98
C GLN A 109 -1.41 -10.94 5.70
N PRO A 110 -1.95 -9.73 5.78
CA PRO A 110 -2.25 -8.95 4.59
C PRO A 110 -0.97 -8.63 3.82
N PHE A 111 -1.08 -8.58 2.50
CA PHE A 111 -0.02 -8.14 1.61
C PHE A 111 -0.61 -7.24 0.53
N LEU A 112 -0.13 -5.99 0.48
CA LEU A 112 -0.49 -5.01 -0.53
C LEU A 112 0.57 -4.99 -1.64
N TYR A 113 0.11 -4.92 -2.88
CA TYR A 113 0.95 -4.79 -4.06
C TYR A 113 0.29 -3.88 -5.10
N GLU A 114 1.04 -2.93 -5.62
CA GLU A 114 0.63 -2.11 -6.76
C GLU A 114 1.20 -2.71 -8.05
N MET A 115 0.34 -2.98 -9.02
CA MET A 115 0.75 -3.54 -10.29
C MET A 115 1.54 -2.52 -11.11
N ALA A 116 2.81 -2.80 -11.36
CA ALA A 116 3.68 -1.94 -12.17
C ALA A 116 3.32 -1.95 -13.67
N GLN A 117 2.67 -3.01 -14.15
CA GLN A 117 2.29 -3.22 -15.54
C GLN A 117 0.88 -3.81 -15.62
N PRO A 118 0.17 -3.61 -16.73
CA PRO A 118 -1.13 -4.24 -16.93
C PRO A 118 -1.00 -5.78 -17.01
N PHE A 119 -2.01 -6.48 -16.51
CA PHE A 119 -2.12 -7.93 -16.61
C PHE A 119 -3.59 -8.33 -16.84
N GLY A 120 -3.89 -8.93 -17.99
CA GLY A 120 -5.26 -9.20 -18.40
C GLY A 120 -6.07 -7.91 -18.45
N ASP A 121 -7.22 -7.92 -17.77
CA ASP A 121 -8.11 -6.75 -17.68
C ASP A 121 -7.73 -5.75 -16.57
N TYR A 122 -6.65 -6.03 -15.84
CA TYR A 122 -6.17 -5.16 -14.76
C TYR A 122 -5.14 -4.16 -15.31
N PRO A 123 -5.39 -2.86 -15.26
CA PRO A 123 -4.41 -1.85 -15.68
C PRO A 123 -3.22 -1.75 -14.71
N ALA A 124 -2.13 -1.13 -15.16
CA ALA A 124 -1.07 -0.69 -14.25
C ALA A 124 -1.66 0.23 -13.18
N GLY A 125 -1.14 0.17 -11.96
CA GLY A 125 -1.67 0.90 -10.82
C GLY A 125 -2.81 0.18 -10.08
N THR A 126 -3.32 -0.94 -10.59
CA THR A 126 -4.26 -1.77 -9.82
C THR A 126 -3.61 -2.20 -8.52
N LEU A 127 -4.30 -1.97 -7.40
CA LEU A 127 -3.89 -2.48 -6.11
C LEU A 127 -4.43 -3.89 -5.91
N LEU A 128 -3.57 -4.78 -5.48
CA LEU A 128 -3.91 -6.12 -5.04
C LEU A 128 -3.68 -6.21 -3.53
N LEU A 129 -4.68 -6.75 -2.83
CA LEU A 129 -4.57 -7.09 -1.41
C LEU A 129 -4.87 -8.57 -1.26
N THR A 130 -3.94 -9.32 -0.69
CA THR A 130 -4.16 -10.74 -0.37
C THR A 130 -3.93 -11.00 1.11
N GLY A 131 -4.53 -12.06 1.62
CA GLY A 131 -4.34 -12.53 2.98
C GLY A 131 -5.12 -13.78 3.28
N ASN A 132 -4.89 -14.33 4.45
CA ASN A 132 -5.59 -15.52 4.94
C ASN A 132 -6.90 -15.12 5.62
N ALA A 133 -7.94 -15.91 5.37
CA ALA A 133 -9.21 -15.83 6.07
C ALA A 133 -9.53 -17.18 6.71
N ILE A 134 -9.80 -17.16 8.01
CA ILE A 134 -10.01 -18.33 8.86
C ILE A 134 -11.36 -18.13 9.56
N PRO A 135 -12.35 -19.02 9.35
CA PRO A 135 -13.62 -18.94 10.08
C PRO A 135 -13.44 -19.22 11.57
N ALA A 136 -14.43 -18.82 12.39
CA ALA A 136 -14.37 -18.95 13.86
C ALA A 136 -14.15 -20.38 14.34
N ASP A 137 -14.70 -21.37 13.62
CA ASP A 137 -14.54 -22.78 13.93
C ASP A 137 -13.21 -23.39 13.48
N SER A 138 -12.37 -22.57 12.81
CA SER A 138 -11.08 -22.98 12.24
C SER A 138 -11.16 -24.18 11.28
N SER A 139 -12.34 -24.42 10.68
CA SER A 139 -12.59 -25.56 9.80
C SER A 139 -11.83 -25.51 8.49
N SER A 140 -11.36 -24.32 8.10
CA SER A 140 -10.64 -24.10 6.85
C SER A 140 -9.72 -22.88 6.94
N THR A 141 -8.82 -22.75 5.98
CA THR A 141 -8.08 -21.51 5.72
C THR A 141 -8.17 -21.22 4.23
N ASN A 142 -8.64 -20.03 3.89
CA ASN A 142 -8.75 -19.58 2.52
C ASN A 142 -7.75 -18.43 2.27
N ILE A 143 -7.10 -18.45 1.11
CA ILE A 143 -6.37 -17.30 0.61
C ILE A 143 -7.36 -16.46 -0.21
N GLN A 144 -7.49 -15.19 0.13
CA GLN A 144 -8.32 -14.24 -0.60
C GLN A 144 -7.46 -13.21 -1.32
N LEU A 145 -7.92 -12.83 -2.50
CA LEU A 145 -7.35 -11.77 -3.31
C LEU A 145 -8.43 -10.74 -3.60
N TYR A 146 -8.15 -9.51 -3.26
CA TYR A 146 -8.95 -8.33 -3.56
C TYR A 146 -8.21 -7.48 -4.58
N SER A 147 -8.94 -6.77 -5.42
CA SER A 147 -8.38 -5.78 -6.33
C SER A 147 -9.13 -4.46 -6.21
N SER A 148 -8.40 -3.36 -6.35
CA SER A 148 -8.96 -2.01 -6.39
C SER A 148 -8.31 -1.22 -7.52
N PHE A 149 -9.12 -0.41 -8.22
CA PHE A 149 -8.70 0.49 -9.29
C PHE A 149 -8.58 1.95 -8.82
N ASP A 150 -8.98 2.23 -7.59
CA ASP A 150 -9.11 3.57 -7.00
C ASP A 150 -8.41 3.74 -5.65
N LYS A 151 -7.43 2.90 -5.38
CA LYS A 151 -6.58 2.86 -4.17
C LYS A 151 -7.24 2.22 -2.94
N GLY A 152 -8.43 1.63 -3.05
CA GLY A 152 -9.04 0.84 -1.99
C GLY A 152 -10.46 1.17 -1.63
#